data_fcefa600b1d18ecc465e47d7aa693a2b
#
_entry.id   fcefa600b1d18ecc465e47d7aa693a2b
#
_cell.length_a   1.000
_cell.length_b   1.000
_cell.length_c   1.000
_cell.angle_alpha   90.00
_cell.angle_beta   90.00
_cell.angle_gamma   90.00
#
_symmetry.space_group_name_H-M   'P 1'
#
loop_
_entity.id
_entity.type
_entity.pdbx_description
1 polymer ?
#
loop_
_entity_poly.entity_id
_entity_poly.type
_entity_poly.pdbx_seq_one_letter_code
_entity_poly.pdbx_strand_id
1 'polypeptide(L)'
;MSTGPRFLTLADVAEILNTTVAQVKALVNRKELRALQIGGRGQWRIEITELESFIERMYVQAEQNLDRKGTDRSQATQSRER
;
A
#
# COMPACT_ATOMS: atom_id res chain seq x y z
N MET A 1 -18.38 -9.50 -15.63
CA MET A 1 -18.72 -9.32 -14.46
C MET A 1 -17.66 -9.53 -13.45
N SER A 2 -17.68 -8.80 -12.48
CA SER A 2 -16.67 -8.86 -11.53
C SER A 2 -16.75 -10.10 -10.73
N THR A 3 -15.65 -10.67 -10.39
CA THR A 3 -15.64 -11.86 -9.66
C THR A 3 -15.01 -11.55 -8.36
N GLY A 4 -15.32 -11.14 -7.47
CA GLY A 4 -14.74 -10.92 -6.20
C GLY A 4 -15.23 -9.63 -5.62
N PRO A 5 -14.89 -9.34 -4.40
CA PRO A 5 -15.36 -8.13 -3.75
C PRO A 5 -14.72 -6.92 -4.38
N ARG A 6 -15.50 -5.90 -4.49
CA ARG A 6 -14.99 -4.62 -4.97
C ARG A 6 -14.29 -3.87 -3.84
N PHE A 7 -14.68 -4.15 -2.62
CA PHE A 7 -14.13 -3.49 -1.45
C PHE A 7 -13.42 -4.47 -0.57
N LEU A 8 -12.33 -4.04 0.01
CA LEU A 8 -11.51 -4.87 0.87
C LEU A 8 -11.49 -4.28 2.27
N THR A 9 -11.30 -5.15 3.24
CA THR A 9 -11.11 -4.68 4.61
C THR A 9 -9.65 -4.33 4.82
N LEU A 10 -9.35 -3.70 5.97
CA LEU A 10 -7.96 -3.44 6.31
C LEU A 10 -7.17 -4.73 6.40
N ALA A 11 -7.79 -5.78 6.94
CA ALA A 11 -7.11 -7.06 7.06
C ALA A 11 -6.82 -7.65 5.68
N ASP A 12 -7.78 -7.52 4.76
CA ASP A 12 -7.56 -8.01 3.40
C ASP A 12 -6.37 -7.33 2.75
N VAL A 13 -6.30 -6.02 2.90
CA VAL A 13 -5.22 -5.25 2.30
C VAL A 13 -3.89 -5.62 2.95
N ALA A 14 -3.90 -5.79 4.27
CA ALA A 14 -2.69 -6.18 4.98
C ALA A 14 -2.17 -7.51 4.44
N GLU A 15 -3.07 -8.42 4.18
CA GLU A 15 -2.68 -9.71 3.64
C GLU A 15 -2.13 -9.59 2.23
N ILE A 16 -2.80 -8.82 1.40
CA ILE A 16 -2.36 -8.62 0.02
C ILE A 16 -0.98 -7.97 -0.02
N LEU A 17 -0.75 -7.00 0.83
CA LEU A 17 0.52 -6.29 0.86
C LEU A 17 1.55 -6.99 1.75
N ASN A 18 1.15 -8.07 2.39
CA ASN A 18 2.03 -8.82 3.28
C ASN A 18 2.58 -7.93 4.39
N THR A 19 1.69 -7.22 5.03
CA THR A 19 2.07 -6.32 6.11
C THR A 19 1.03 -6.47 7.22
N THR A 20 1.02 -5.55 8.16
CA THR A 20 0.10 -5.63 9.29
C THR A 20 -1.07 -4.68 9.11
N VAL A 21 -2.16 -4.98 9.83
CA VAL A 21 -3.31 -4.10 9.82
C VAL A 21 -2.93 -2.71 10.34
N ALA A 22 -2.05 -2.67 11.34
CA ALA A 22 -1.62 -1.39 11.88
C ALA A 22 -0.92 -0.55 10.83
N GLN A 23 -0.11 -1.19 9.98
CA GLN A 23 0.56 -0.47 8.91
C GLN A 23 -0.45 0.05 7.89
N VAL A 24 -1.43 -0.78 7.53
CA VAL A 24 -2.44 -0.34 6.59
C VAL A 24 -3.23 0.83 7.17
N LYS A 25 -3.57 0.75 8.46
CA LYS A 25 -4.30 1.84 9.09
C LYS A 25 -3.48 3.11 9.08
N ALA A 26 -2.17 3.00 9.28
CA ALA A 26 -1.30 4.16 9.23
C ALA A 26 -1.29 4.78 7.83
N LEU A 27 -1.29 3.94 6.80
CA LEU A 27 -1.34 4.44 5.43
C LEU A 27 -2.63 5.21 5.18
N VAL A 28 -3.74 4.69 5.70
CA VAL A 28 -5.02 5.36 5.55
C VAL A 28 -5.03 6.68 6.31
N ASN A 29 -4.49 6.68 7.51
CA ASN A 29 -4.46 7.88 8.34
C ASN A 29 -3.59 8.96 7.71
N ARG A 30 -2.53 8.58 7.04
CA ARG A 30 -1.65 9.54 6.37
C ARG A 30 -2.16 9.93 5.01
N LYS A 31 -3.30 9.35 4.61
CA LYS A 31 -3.93 9.63 3.32
C LYS A 31 -3.09 9.16 2.14
N GLU A 32 -2.22 8.22 2.39
CA GLU A 32 -1.46 7.60 1.32
C GLU A 32 -2.27 6.53 0.63
N LEU A 33 -3.20 5.92 1.34
CA LEU A 33 -4.09 4.92 0.78
C LEU A 33 -5.52 5.39 1.01
N ARG A 34 -6.24 5.65 -0.06
CA ARG A 34 -7.62 6.12 0.07
C ARG A 34 -8.52 5.01 0.56
N ALA A 35 -9.35 5.32 1.51
CA ALA A 35 -10.29 4.38 2.07
C ALA A 35 -11.54 5.14 2.47
N LEU A 36 -12.63 4.42 2.61
CA LEU A 36 -13.85 5.05 3.05
C LEU A 36 -14.41 4.27 4.23
N GLN A 37 -15.30 4.91 4.96
CA GLN A 37 -15.93 4.28 6.10
C GLN A 37 -17.37 3.97 5.76
N ILE A 38 -17.80 2.79 6.14
CA ILE A 38 -19.15 2.35 5.88
C ILE A 38 -19.85 2.12 7.20
N GLY A 39 -21.05 2.60 7.30
CA GLY A 39 -21.84 2.41 8.49
C GLY A 39 -21.45 3.32 9.61
N GLY A 40 -22.17 3.25 10.70
CA GLY A 40 -21.97 4.15 11.80
C GLY A 40 -20.81 3.79 12.69
N ARG A 41 -20.18 2.65 12.46
CA ARG A 41 -19.09 2.24 13.32
C ARG A 41 -17.74 2.53 12.75
N GLY A 42 -17.70 3.20 11.64
CA GLY A 42 -16.43 3.59 11.08
C GLY A 42 -15.61 2.44 10.54
N GLN A 43 -16.29 1.45 9.98
CA GLN A 43 -15.57 0.33 9.39
C GLN A 43 -14.92 0.78 8.09
N TRP A 44 -13.62 0.57 8.01
CA TRP A 44 -12.89 1.00 6.84
C TRP A 44 -12.99 -0.01 5.71
N ARG A 45 -13.09 0.50 4.50
CA ARG A 45 -13.08 -0.32 3.30
C ARG A 45 -12.23 0.35 2.27
N ILE A 46 -11.48 -0.44 1.53
CA ILE A 46 -10.60 0.08 0.48
C ILE A 46 -11.08 -0.48 -0.84
N GLU A 47 -11.39 0.40 -1.77
CA GLU A 47 -11.79 -0.05 -3.09
C GLU A 47 -10.60 -0.66 -3.80
N ILE A 48 -10.83 -1.75 -4.52
CA ILE A 48 -9.73 -2.45 -5.18
C ILE A 48 -8.96 -1.53 -6.09
N THR A 49 -9.66 -0.66 -6.82
CA THR A 49 -8.97 0.26 -7.72
C THR A 49 -8.06 1.22 -6.97
N GLU A 50 -8.45 1.60 -5.77
CA GLU A 50 -7.60 2.48 -4.97
C GLU A 50 -6.35 1.75 -4.50
N LEU A 51 -6.50 0.48 -4.15
CA LEU A 51 -5.34 -0.30 -3.77
C LEU A 51 -4.40 -0.48 -4.94
N GLU A 52 -4.95 -0.73 -6.12
CA GLU A 52 -4.11 -0.88 -7.31
C GLU A 52 -3.36 0.41 -7.61
N SER A 53 -4.04 1.54 -7.49
CA SER A 53 -3.38 2.82 -7.70
C SER A 53 -2.27 3.06 -6.68
N PHE A 54 -2.52 2.68 -5.43
CA PHE A 54 -1.51 2.81 -4.39
C PHE A 54 -0.29 1.98 -4.74
N ILE A 55 -0.50 0.74 -5.17
CA ILE A 55 0.62 -0.13 -5.51
C ILE A 55 1.42 0.47 -6.66
N GLU A 56 0.74 1.01 -7.64
CA GLU A 56 1.42 1.62 -8.77
C GLU A 56 2.28 2.79 -8.32
N ARG A 57 1.74 3.62 -7.43
CA ARG A 57 2.50 4.76 -6.92
C ARG A 57 3.72 4.31 -6.15
N MET A 58 3.58 3.20 -5.43
CA MET A 58 4.70 2.68 -4.66
C MET A 58 5.82 2.19 -5.58
N TYR A 59 5.43 1.57 -6.69
CA TYR A 59 6.43 1.15 -7.66
C TYR A 59 7.17 2.34 -8.24
N VAL A 60 6.44 3.40 -8.58
CA VAL A 60 7.06 4.60 -9.12
C VAL A 60 8.02 5.21 -8.12
N GLN A 61 7.60 5.30 -6.87
CA GLN A 61 8.47 5.85 -5.84
C GLN A 61 9.71 5.00 -5.63
N ALA A 62 9.54 3.68 -5.65
CA ALA A 62 10.68 2.80 -5.47
C ALA A 62 11.67 2.96 -6.62
N GLU A 63 11.16 3.09 -7.82
CA GLU A 63 12.03 3.28 -8.98
C GLU A 63 12.77 4.59 -8.90
N GLN A 64 12.10 5.64 -8.49
CA GLN A 64 12.75 6.93 -8.34
C GLN A 64 13.81 6.91 -7.26
N ASN A 65 13.52 6.23 -6.17
CA ASN A 65 14.50 6.10 -5.10
C ASN A 65 15.70 5.31 -5.55
N LEU A 66 15.47 4.26 -6.33
CA LEU A 66 16.58 3.46 -6.83
C LEU A 66 17.45 4.25 -7.77
N ASP A 67 16.83 5.03 -8.65
CA ASP A 67 17.59 5.86 -9.55
C ASP A 67 18.47 6.83 -8.80
N ARG A 68 17.93 7.45 -7.79
CA ARG A 68 18.66 8.42 -7.04
C ARG A 68 19.79 7.78 -6.29
N LYS A 69 19.54 6.62 -5.71
CA LYS A 69 20.57 5.93 -4.97
C LYS A 69 21.48 5.13 -5.85
N GLY A 70 21.00 4.78 -7.01
CA GLY A 70 21.80 4.01 -7.94
C GLY A 70 23.06 4.71 -8.35
N THR A 71 23.05 5.99 -8.26
CA THR A 71 24.23 6.69 -8.59
C THR A 71 25.26 6.53 -7.52
N ASP A 72 24.87 6.16 -6.42
CA ASP A 72 25.75 5.89 -5.39
C ASP A 72 26.17 4.58 -5.44
N ARG A 73 25.89 3.89 -5.51
CA ARG A 73 26.04 2.64 -5.39
C ARG A 73 26.15 1.76 -4.69
N SER A 74 26.16 1.66 -4.38
CA SER A 74 26.22 0.78 -3.85
C SER A 74 25.68 0.29 -2.87
N GLN A 75 25.37 0.64 -2.55
CA GLN A 75 24.77 0.19 -1.68
C GLN A 75 24.03 -0.50 -1.55
N ALA A 76 24.22 -0.49 -1.78
CA ALA A 76 23.48 -1.06 -1.58
C ALA A 76 23.19 -1.90 -1.12
N THR A 77 23.56 -2.09 -0.98
CA THR A 77 23.23 -2.88 -0.54
C THR A 77 22.77 -3.33 0.14
N GLN A 78 22.81 -3.10 0.52
CA GLN A 78 22.26 -3.54 1.19
C GLN A 78 21.48 -3.99 1.44
N SER A 79 21.68 -3.78 1.59
CA SER A 79 20.89 -4.24 1.92
C SER A 79 20.32 -4.86 2.25
N ARG A 80 20.38 -4.90 2.51
CA ARG A 80 19.85 -5.57 2.99
C ARG A 80 19.09 -6.07 3.24
N GLU A 81 19.25 -5.83 3.33
CA GLU A 81 18.51 -6.31 3.62
C GLU A 81 17.95 -6.74 3.91
N ARG A 82 17.92 -6.70 4.31
CA ARG A 82 17.24 -7.28 4.89
C ARG A 82 16.73 -7.72 5.04
#